data_b5166d7f93fdd938711698af67e0e6f4
#
_entry.id   b5166d7f93fdd938711698af67e0e6f4
#
_cell.length_a   1.000
_cell.length_b   1.000
_cell.length_c   1.000
_cell.angle_alpha   90.00
_cell.angle_beta   90.00
_cell.angle_gamma   90.00
#
_symmetry.space_group_name_H-M   'P 1'
#
loop_
_entity.id
_entity.type
_entity.pdbx_description
1 polymer ?
#
loop_
_entity_poly.entity_id
_entity_poly.type
_entity_poly.pdbx_seq_one_letter_code
_entity_poly.pdbx_strand_id
1 'polypeptide(L)'
;MSETLVPSGLTVQQWDEKYFREYLNSNWFKQYMGTGSSSMIQVKEDLTKKPGDSVTFTLVNKLTGTAKDSSETLEGNEEAVDLRSFRVQVRAYDHAVKYSKFEAQKTAIDSRQAHRDVLMDWNMELDRDNIIAAMGSINGTAYASASEAAKDAWLADNNDRVLFGAAKSNNSGNDHSASLQNVDTTNDKLTPDAIALMKRMAKTASPKIRPIRKKTSIGSSEGYI
;
A
#
# COMPACT_ATOMS: atom_id res chain seq x y z
N MET A 1 36.35 18.88 -60.10
CA MET A 1 34.92 19.22 -60.17
C MET A 1 34.43 19.36 -58.74
N SER A 2 33.95 20.56 -58.35
CA SER A 2 33.41 20.72 -57.01
C SER A 2 31.94 20.26 -57.02
N GLU A 3 31.61 19.34 -56.12
CA GLU A 3 30.23 18.90 -55.91
C GLU A 3 29.36 20.05 -55.33
N THR A 4 28.17 20.21 -55.87
CA THR A 4 27.20 21.14 -55.35
C THR A 4 26.53 20.51 -54.14
N LEU A 5 26.88 20.96 -52.90
CA LEU A 5 26.28 20.53 -51.66
C LEU A 5 24.88 21.16 -51.48
N VAL A 6 23.91 20.37 -51.13
CA VAL A 6 22.57 20.84 -50.81
C VAL A 6 22.61 21.61 -49.48
N PRO A 7 22.18 22.90 -49.45
CA PRO A 7 22.12 23.65 -48.20
C PRO A 7 21.22 22.96 -47.16
N SER A 8 21.59 23.02 -45.88
CA SER A 8 20.89 22.33 -44.77
C SER A 8 19.39 22.72 -44.66
N GLY A 9 19.02 23.90 -45.15
CA GLY A 9 17.59 24.31 -45.19
C GLY A 9 16.74 23.64 -46.28
N LEU A 10 17.37 22.89 -47.22
CA LEU A 10 16.69 22.12 -48.24
C LEU A 10 16.66 20.63 -47.98
N THR A 11 17.34 20.17 -46.90
CA THR A 11 17.28 18.78 -46.46
C THR A 11 15.96 18.53 -45.72
N VAL A 12 15.22 17.52 -46.19
CA VAL A 12 13.96 17.11 -45.55
C VAL A 12 14.29 16.37 -44.24
N GLN A 13 13.84 16.91 -43.11
CA GLN A 13 13.86 16.20 -41.85
C GLN A 13 12.63 15.29 -41.79
N GLN A 14 12.87 13.98 -41.68
CA GLN A 14 11.80 13.04 -41.41
C GLN A 14 11.65 12.90 -39.90
N TRP A 15 10.44 13.14 -39.42
CA TRP A 15 10.08 12.94 -38.02
C TRP A 15 9.41 11.58 -37.89
N ASP A 16 9.77 10.84 -36.83
CA ASP A 16 9.08 9.60 -36.50
C ASP A 16 7.65 9.96 -36.00
N GLU A 17 6.66 9.31 -36.57
CA GLU A 17 5.25 9.43 -36.14
C GLU A 17 4.99 8.74 -34.80
N LYS A 18 5.94 7.86 -34.37
CA LYS A 18 5.87 7.13 -33.13
C LYS A 18 6.63 7.87 -32.04
N TYR A 19 5.99 8.01 -30.88
CA TYR A 19 6.65 8.49 -29.68
C TYR A 19 6.98 7.32 -28.77
N PHE A 20 8.09 7.44 -28.03
CA PHE A 20 8.50 6.49 -27.00
C PHE A 20 8.34 7.18 -25.65
N ARG A 21 7.70 6.50 -24.69
CA ARG A 21 7.62 7.00 -23.33
C ARG A 21 8.96 6.74 -22.65
N GLU A 22 9.55 7.79 -22.09
CA GLU A 22 10.81 7.72 -21.36
C GLU A 22 10.66 6.86 -20.10
N TYR A 23 9.51 6.96 -19.44
CA TYR A 23 9.20 6.26 -18.22
C TYR A 23 7.82 5.60 -18.28
N LEU A 24 7.79 4.30 -18.04
CA LEU A 24 6.57 3.52 -17.89
C LEU A 24 6.37 3.21 -16.41
N ASN A 25 5.36 3.84 -15.82
CA ASN A 25 5.02 3.56 -14.43
C ASN A 25 4.06 2.38 -14.35
N SER A 26 4.24 1.55 -13.34
CA SER A 26 3.33 0.45 -13.03
C SER A 26 3.01 0.44 -11.54
N ASN A 27 1.74 0.27 -11.20
CA ASN A 27 1.34 0.09 -9.81
C ASN A 27 1.67 -1.35 -9.36
N TRP A 28 2.74 -1.50 -8.60
CA TRP A 28 3.21 -2.79 -8.09
C TRP A 28 2.24 -3.45 -7.11
N PHE A 29 1.38 -2.65 -6.48
CA PHE A 29 0.39 -3.14 -5.52
C PHE A 29 -0.85 -3.73 -6.18
N LYS A 30 -1.03 -3.56 -7.50
CA LYS A 30 -2.20 -4.04 -8.24
C LYS A 30 -2.45 -5.54 -8.05
N GLN A 31 -1.40 -6.34 -7.91
CA GLN A 31 -1.51 -7.79 -7.67
C GLN A 31 -2.10 -8.15 -6.29
N TYR A 32 -2.07 -7.21 -5.34
CA TYR A 32 -2.59 -7.38 -3.97
C TYR A 32 -3.94 -6.69 -3.76
N MET A 33 -4.43 -5.97 -4.79
CA MET A 33 -5.69 -5.25 -4.78
C MET A 33 -6.82 -6.15 -5.26
N GLY A 34 -7.99 -6.05 -4.63
CA GLY A 34 -9.17 -6.77 -5.05
C GLY A 34 -10.41 -6.40 -4.24
N THR A 35 -11.57 -6.81 -4.75
CA THR A 35 -12.89 -6.55 -4.13
C THR A 35 -13.26 -7.57 -3.06
N GLY A 36 -12.54 -8.69 -2.99
CA GLY A 36 -12.82 -9.78 -2.04
C GLY A 36 -12.31 -9.48 -0.63
N SER A 37 -12.97 -10.05 0.38
CA SER A 37 -12.55 -9.93 1.80
C SER A 37 -11.20 -10.53 2.13
N SER A 38 -10.65 -11.36 1.23
CA SER A 38 -9.32 -11.97 1.37
C SER A 38 -8.21 -11.15 0.71
N SER A 39 -8.55 -10.06 0.01
CA SER A 39 -7.56 -9.19 -0.63
C SER A 39 -6.83 -8.37 0.43
N MET A 40 -5.51 -8.20 0.26
CA MET A 40 -4.69 -7.42 1.18
C MET A 40 -5.08 -5.93 1.14
N ILE A 41 -5.29 -5.39 -0.06
CA ILE A 41 -5.80 -4.04 -0.28
C ILE A 41 -7.20 -4.18 -0.87
N GLN A 42 -8.21 -3.78 -0.12
CA GLN A 42 -9.59 -3.85 -0.57
C GLN A 42 -9.96 -2.66 -1.44
N VAL A 43 -10.49 -2.95 -2.63
CA VAL A 43 -11.02 -1.94 -3.54
C VAL A 43 -12.54 -1.91 -3.37
N LYS A 44 -13.09 -0.73 -3.10
CA LYS A 44 -14.53 -0.49 -2.98
C LYS A 44 -14.99 0.45 -4.07
N GLU A 45 -15.95 -0.04 -4.86
CA GLU A 45 -16.53 0.70 -5.99
C GLU A 45 -17.99 1.13 -5.73
N ASP A 46 -18.45 1.01 -4.48
CA ASP A 46 -19.85 1.24 -4.13
C ASP A 46 -20.31 2.68 -4.41
N LEU A 47 -19.39 3.66 -4.25
CA LEU A 47 -19.68 5.08 -4.49
C LEU A 47 -19.69 5.47 -5.97
N THR A 48 -19.29 4.62 -6.88
CA THR A 48 -19.43 4.87 -8.32
C THR A 48 -20.89 4.83 -8.78
N LYS A 49 -21.73 4.15 -8.02
CA LYS A 49 -23.17 3.92 -8.35
C LYS A 49 -24.13 4.56 -7.36
N LYS A 50 -23.67 5.01 -6.22
CA LYS A 50 -24.49 5.61 -5.15
C LYS A 50 -23.91 6.94 -4.72
N PRO A 51 -24.73 7.96 -4.48
CA PRO A 51 -24.27 9.24 -3.95
C PRO A 51 -23.74 9.06 -2.53
N GLY A 52 -22.64 9.73 -2.21
CA GLY A 52 -22.04 9.72 -0.88
C GLY A 52 -20.59 10.23 -0.91
N ASP A 53 -20.14 10.79 0.20
CA ASP A 53 -18.79 11.30 0.43
C ASP A 53 -17.93 10.36 1.27
N SER A 54 -18.52 9.33 1.84
CA SER A 54 -17.87 8.41 2.74
C SER A 54 -18.49 7.02 2.74
N VAL A 55 -17.67 6.02 3.04
CA VAL A 55 -18.08 4.63 3.25
C VAL A 55 -17.78 4.22 4.68
N THR A 56 -18.75 3.64 5.38
CA THR A 56 -18.56 3.07 6.71
C THR A 56 -18.48 1.55 6.62
N PHE A 57 -17.38 1.00 7.12
CA PHE A 57 -17.18 -0.44 7.22
C PHE A 57 -17.54 -0.90 8.61
N THR A 58 -18.34 -1.96 8.71
CA THR A 58 -18.59 -2.64 9.98
C THR A 58 -17.54 -3.72 10.17
N LEU A 59 -16.86 -3.69 11.29
CA LEU A 59 -15.85 -4.65 11.71
C LEU A 59 -16.45 -5.51 12.84
N VAL A 60 -16.35 -6.82 12.69
CA VAL A 60 -16.79 -7.80 13.68
C VAL A 60 -15.56 -8.34 14.39
N ASN A 61 -15.49 -8.17 15.70
CA ASN A 61 -14.39 -8.69 16.49
C ASN A 61 -14.49 -10.21 16.64
N LYS A 62 -13.31 -10.83 16.84
CA LYS A 62 -13.22 -12.25 17.14
C LYS A 62 -13.73 -12.52 18.56
N LEU A 63 -14.45 -13.63 18.73
CA LEU A 63 -14.78 -14.16 20.05
C LEU A 63 -13.50 -14.58 20.80
N THR A 64 -13.44 -14.26 22.08
CA THR A 64 -12.30 -14.51 22.96
C THR A 64 -12.62 -15.46 24.13
N GLY A 65 -13.90 -15.75 24.32
CA GLY A 65 -14.39 -16.62 25.39
C GLY A 65 -13.82 -18.04 25.34
N THR A 66 -13.73 -18.65 26.48
CA THR A 66 -13.30 -20.05 26.61
C THR A 66 -14.45 -21.00 26.26
N ALA A 67 -14.14 -22.05 25.53
CA ALA A 67 -15.13 -23.09 25.24
C ALA A 67 -15.63 -23.71 26.55
N LYS A 68 -16.94 -23.91 26.64
CA LYS A 68 -17.61 -24.58 27.75
C LYS A 68 -17.67 -26.08 27.49
N ASP A 69 -17.51 -26.86 28.53
CA ASP A 69 -17.66 -28.31 28.46
C ASP A 69 -19.16 -28.69 28.43
N SER A 70 -19.49 -29.86 27.92
CA SER A 70 -20.83 -30.39 27.79
C SER A 70 -21.60 -30.49 29.12
N SER A 71 -20.89 -30.46 30.25
CA SER A 71 -21.47 -30.42 31.60
C SER A 71 -21.86 -29.05 32.10
N GLU A 72 -21.47 -27.97 31.37
CA GLU A 72 -21.75 -26.58 31.74
C GLU A 72 -22.94 -26.04 30.94
N THR A 73 -23.79 -25.22 31.58
CA THR A 73 -24.93 -24.54 30.90
C THR A 73 -24.41 -23.40 30.05
N LEU A 74 -24.89 -23.32 28.81
CA LEU A 74 -24.57 -22.19 27.91
C LEU A 74 -25.35 -20.93 28.27
N GLU A 75 -26.57 -21.09 28.83
CA GLU A 75 -27.39 -19.97 29.28
C GLU A 75 -26.69 -19.16 30.38
N GLY A 76 -26.51 -17.88 30.15
CA GLY A 76 -25.80 -16.97 31.05
C GLY A 76 -24.28 -16.94 30.87
N ASN A 77 -23.74 -17.74 29.93
CA ASN A 77 -22.31 -17.79 29.60
C ASN A 77 -22.04 -17.36 28.12
N GLU A 78 -23.03 -16.72 27.49
CA GLU A 78 -22.91 -16.26 26.12
C GLU A 78 -21.94 -15.07 26.03
N GLU A 79 -21.10 -15.06 25.01
CA GLU A 79 -20.21 -13.94 24.70
C GLU A 79 -20.89 -12.98 23.72
N ALA A 80 -20.94 -11.71 24.06
CA ALA A 80 -21.44 -10.68 23.15
C ALA A 80 -20.46 -10.42 22.01
N VAL A 81 -20.96 -10.37 20.79
CA VAL A 81 -20.16 -9.98 19.64
C VAL A 81 -19.93 -8.47 19.64
N ASP A 82 -18.69 -8.05 19.78
CA ASP A 82 -18.30 -6.64 19.72
C ASP A 82 -18.21 -6.19 18.25
N LEU A 83 -18.91 -5.11 17.93
CA LEU A 83 -18.96 -4.51 16.61
C LEU A 83 -18.29 -3.14 16.63
N ARG A 84 -17.37 -2.92 15.71
CA ARG A 84 -16.74 -1.62 15.51
C ARG A 84 -17.03 -1.09 14.11
N SER A 85 -17.00 0.21 13.94
CA SER A 85 -17.18 0.86 12.64
C SER A 85 -15.92 1.62 12.27
N PHE A 86 -15.57 1.58 10.97
CA PHE A 86 -14.48 2.35 10.40
C PHE A 86 -15.01 3.15 9.21
N ARG A 87 -14.89 4.47 9.28
CA ARG A 87 -15.36 5.38 8.24
C ARG A 87 -14.20 5.87 7.40
N VAL A 88 -14.32 5.71 6.09
CA VAL A 88 -13.38 6.21 5.08
C VAL A 88 -14.04 7.30 4.26
N GLN A 89 -13.40 8.46 4.15
CA GLN A 89 -13.85 9.56 3.31
C GLN A 89 -13.19 9.49 1.94
N VAL A 90 -13.95 9.82 0.90
CA VAL A 90 -13.46 9.88 -0.49
C VAL A 90 -12.88 11.27 -0.75
N ARG A 91 -11.73 11.31 -1.40
CA ARG A 91 -11.12 12.55 -1.92
C ARG A 91 -10.96 12.42 -3.42
N ALA A 92 -11.31 13.49 -4.13
CA ALA A 92 -11.01 13.59 -5.56
C ALA A 92 -9.59 14.12 -5.76
N TYR A 93 -8.89 13.54 -6.72
CA TYR A 93 -7.60 14.01 -7.20
C TYR A 93 -7.74 14.31 -8.69
N ASP A 94 -7.45 15.52 -9.07
CA ASP A 94 -7.57 15.98 -10.44
C ASP A 94 -6.22 16.46 -10.97
N HIS A 95 -5.91 16.09 -12.20
CA HIS A 95 -4.76 16.60 -12.91
C HIS A 95 -5.12 16.84 -14.37
N ALA A 96 -4.57 17.88 -14.98
CA ALA A 96 -4.89 18.26 -16.35
C ALA A 96 -3.63 18.63 -17.13
N VAL A 97 -3.58 18.21 -18.39
CA VAL A 97 -2.57 18.62 -19.36
C VAL A 97 -3.24 19.56 -20.37
N LYS A 98 -2.65 20.74 -20.55
CA LYS A 98 -3.09 21.72 -21.53
C LYS A 98 -2.21 21.63 -22.77
N TYR A 99 -2.82 21.58 -23.93
CA TYR A 99 -2.12 21.71 -25.21
C TYR A 99 -2.86 22.64 -26.15
N SER A 100 -2.12 23.28 -27.03
CA SER A 100 -2.68 24.15 -28.06
C SER A 100 -3.00 23.37 -29.34
N LYS A 101 -4.14 23.65 -29.96
CA LYS A 101 -4.50 23.06 -31.24
C LYS A 101 -3.46 23.40 -32.34
N PHE A 102 -2.85 24.58 -32.28
CA PHE A 102 -1.81 24.98 -33.24
C PHE A 102 -0.51 24.18 -33.05
N GLU A 103 -0.14 23.87 -31.83
CA GLU A 103 1.03 23.01 -31.55
C GLU A 103 0.79 21.56 -32.01
N ALA A 104 -0.43 21.07 -31.86
CA ALA A 104 -0.80 19.75 -32.36
C ALA A 104 -0.71 19.64 -33.89
N GLN A 105 -0.94 20.74 -34.61
CA GLN A 105 -0.82 20.78 -36.08
C GLN A 105 0.63 20.81 -36.58
N LYS A 106 1.59 21.18 -35.75
CA LYS A 106 3.02 21.25 -36.10
C LYS A 106 3.75 19.92 -35.91
N THR A 107 3.17 18.98 -35.22
CA THR A 107 3.80 17.68 -34.91
C THR A 107 3.12 16.55 -35.66
N ALA A 108 3.90 15.58 -36.10
CA ALA A 108 3.40 14.32 -36.68
C ALA A 108 2.86 13.34 -35.62
N ILE A 109 3.15 13.60 -34.34
CA ILE A 109 2.77 12.73 -33.22
C ILE A 109 1.33 13.03 -32.82
N ASP A 110 0.53 12.00 -32.48
CA ASP A 110 -0.77 12.18 -31.82
C ASP A 110 -0.57 12.68 -30.39
N SER A 111 -0.52 14.02 -30.28
CA SER A 111 -0.32 14.71 -28.99
C SER A 111 -1.41 14.38 -27.98
N ARG A 112 -2.65 14.14 -28.43
CA ARG A 112 -3.75 13.82 -27.52
C ARG A 112 -3.55 12.45 -26.86
N GLN A 113 -3.13 11.46 -27.65
CA GLN A 113 -2.86 10.12 -27.13
C GLN A 113 -1.64 10.13 -26.20
N ALA A 114 -0.57 10.85 -26.60
CA ALA A 114 0.62 11.00 -25.78
C ALA A 114 0.32 11.60 -24.40
N HIS A 115 -0.47 12.69 -24.37
CA HIS A 115 -0.87 13.33 -23.11
C HIS A 115 -1.76 12.43 -22.24
N ARG A 116 -2.64 11.65 -22.88
CA ARG A 116 -3.46 10.66 -22.16
C ARG A 116 -2.60 9.58 -21.49
N ASP A 117 -1.61 9.08 -22.20
CA ASP A 117 -0.72 8.05 -21.67
C ASP A 117 0.11 8.56 -20.49
N VAL A 118 0.61 9.81 -20.57
CA VAL A 118 1.33 10.45 -19.46
C VAL A 118 0.42 10.67 -18.25
N LEU A 119 -0.85 11.04 -18.45
CA LEU A 119 -1.81 11.16 -17.35
C LEU A 119 -2.14 9.82 -16.72
N MET A 120 -2.16 8.73 -17.49
CA MET A 120 -2.34 7.39 -16.94
C MET A 120 -1.14 6.97 -16.08
N ASP A 121 0.09 7.26 -16.53
CA ASP A 121 1.29 6.98 -15.74
C ASP A 121 1.31 7.79 -14.44
N TRP A 122 0.94 9.08 -14.49
CA TRP A 122 0.80 9.91 -13.30
C TRP A 122 -0.24 9.37 -12.31
N ASN A 123 -1.40 8.90 -12.78
CA ASN A 123 -2.42 8.33 -11.91
C ASN A 123 -1.95 7.05 -11.21
N MET A 124 -1.23 6.19 -11.93
CA MET A 124 -0.66 4.97 -11.33
C MET A 124 0.42 5.30 -10.28
N GLU A 125 1.19 6.36 -10.50
CA GLU A 125 2.18 6.86 -9.54
C GLU A 125 1.51 7.42 -8.28
N LEU A 126 0.46 8.21 -8.45
CA LEU A 126 -0.33 8.76 -7.35
C LEU A 126 -0.93 7.65 -6.47
N ASP A 127 -1.52 6.62 -7.08
CA ASP A 127 -2.07 5.47 -6.35
C ASP A 127 -0.99 4.74 -5.55
N ARG A 128 0.17 4.50 -6.17
CA ARG A 128 1.32 3.87 -5.51
C ARG A 128 1.78 4.68 -4.31
N ASP A 129 1.96 5.98 -4.49
CA ASP A 129 2.49 6.87 -3.47
C ASP A 129 1.50 7.05 -2.31
N ASN A 130 0.20 7.10 -2.60
CA ASN A 130 -0.85 7.11 -1.58
C ASN A 130 -0.85 5.81 -0.75
N ILE A 131 -0.64 4.65 -1.37
CA ILE A 131 -0.54 3.37 -0.65
C ILE A 131 0.69 3.37 0.25
N ILE A 132 1.86 3.79 -0.27
CA ILE A 132 3.10 3.87 0.53
C ILE A 132 2.94 4.86 1.69
N ALA A 133 2.33 6.02 1.44
CA ALA A 133 2.06 7.00 2.49
C ALA A 133 1.12 6.46 3.57
N ALA A 134 0.08 5.71 3.17
CA ALA A 134 -0.84 5.07 4.12
C ALA A 134 -0.13 4.00 4.96
N MET A 135 0.74 3.18 4.35
CA MET A 135 1.54 2.18 5.05
C MET A 135 2.53 2.80 6.04
N GLY A 136 3.07 3.98 5.72
CA GLY A 136 3.97 4.75 6.58
C GLY A 136 3.26 5.72 7.54
N SER A 137 1.97 5.52 7.81
CA SER A 137 1.18 6.39 8.69
C SER A 137 0.75 5.70 9.99
N ILE A 138 0.57 6.51 11.02
CA ILE A 138 -0.01 6.10 12.30
C ILE A 138 -1.40 6.73 12.40
N ASN A 139 -2.44 5.90 12.33
CA ASN A 139 -3.84 6.35 12.36
C ASN A 139 -4.16 7.49 11.37
N GLY A 140 -3.58 7.40 10.16
CA GLY A 140 -3.78 8.39 9.08
C GLY A 140 -2.87 9.61 9.15
N THR A 141 -2.01 9.72 10.17
CA THR A 141 -0.99 10.78 10.27
C THR A 141 0.37 10.21 9.85
N ALA A 142 1.09 10.91 8.98
CA ALA A 142 2.43 10.48 8.58
C ALA A 142 3.33 10.26 9.81
N TYR A 143 4.10 9.18 9.83
CA TYR A 143 4.95 8.80 10.96
C TYR A 143 5.86 9.94 11.45
N ALA A 144 6.44 10.71 10.52
CA ALA A 144 7.31 11.84 10.87
C ALA A 144 6.57 12.99 11.58
N SER A 145 5.26 13.13 11.36
CA SER A 145 4.43 14.18 11.92
C SER A 145 3.60 13.72 13.13
N ALA A 146 3.57 12.41 13.40
CA ALA A 146 2.85 11.84 14.51
C ALA A 146 3.55 12.19 15.83
N SER A 147 2.76 12.57 16.86
CA SER A 147 3.27 12.82 18.20
C SER A 147 3.76 11.52 18.87
N GLU A 148 4.71 11.61 19.81
CA GLU A 148 5.17 10.42 20.53
C GLU A 148 4.02 9.71 21.25
N ALA A 149 3.12 10.45 21.90
CA ALA A 149 1.95 9.85 22.54
C ALA A 149 1.06 9.05 21.57
N ALA A 150 0.93 9.49 20.32
CA ALA A 150 0.19 8.74 19.29
C ALA A 150 0.95 7.47 18.86
N LYS A 151 2.29 7.53 18.79
CA LYS A 151 3.15 6.38 18.48
C LYS A 151 3.11 5.36 19.61
N ASP A 152 3.16 5.81 20.87
CA ASP A 152 3.07 4.94 22.05
C ASP A 152 1.72 4.23 22.13
N ALA A 153 0.62 4.96 21.93
CA ALA A 153 -0.71 4.39 21.92
C ALA A 153 -0.87 3.34 20.79
N TRP A 154 -0.39 3.67 19.60
CA TRP A 154 -0.39 2.72 18.48
C TRP A 154 0.48 1.50 18.76
N LEU A 155 1.64 1.67 19.39
CA LEU A 155 2.53 0.59 19.77
C LEU A 155 1.90 -0.31 20.85
N ALA A 156 1.19 0.25 21.80
CA ALA A 156 0.47 -0.51 22.83
C ALA A 156 -0.60 -1.43 22.20
N ASP A 157 -1.33 -0.92 21.21
CA ASP A 157 -2.35 -1.68 20.47
C ASP A 157 -1.77 -2.75 19.54
N ASN A 158 -0.52 -2.60 19.10
CA ASN A 158 0.11 -3.42 18.08
C ASN A 158 1.43 -4.09 18.52
N ASN A 159 1.69 -4.23 19.82
CA ASN A 159 2.94 -4.73 20.38
C ASN A 159 3.30 -6.16 19.95
N ASP A 160 2.31 -6.94 19.55
CA ASP A 160 2.46 -8.33 19.11
C ASP A 160 2.99 -8.46 17.66
N ARG A 161 3.00 -7.36 16.91
CA ARG A 161 3.38 -7.32 15.49
C ARG A 161 4.43 -6.27 15.13
N VAL A 162 4.95 -5.55 16.12
CA VAL A 162 6.04 -4.58 15.95
C VAL A 162 7.31 -5.16 16.53
N LEU A 163 8.40 -5.03 15.79
CA LEU A 163 9.74 -5.46 16.20
C LEU A 163 10.71 -4.30 16.04
N PHE A 164 11.37 -3.93 17.11
CA PHE A 164 12.47 -2.96 17.11
C PHE A 164 13.79 -3.72 16.95
N GLY A 165 14.51 -3.48 15.85
CA GLY A 165 15.73 -4.21 15.54
C GLY A 165 15.51 -5.72 15.37
N ALA A 166 16.32 -6.54 16.02
CA ALA A 166 16.30 -7.99 15.89
C ALA A 166 15.70 -8.75 17.10
N ALA A 167 15.36 -8.06 18.19
CA ALA A 167 14.92 -8.69 19.43
C ALA A 167 13.62 -8.08 19.99
N LYS A 168 12.73 -8.93 20.51
CA LYS A 168 11.52 -8.46 21.21
C LYS A 168 11.80 -7.65 22.47
N SER A 169 12.94 -7.89 23.12
CA SER A 169 13.38 -7.18 24.32
C SER A 169 13.66 -5.70 24.08
N ASN A 170 13.83 -5.29 22.83
CA ASN A 170 14.03 -3.89 22.49
C ASN A 170 12.75 -3.03 22.68
N ASN A 171 11.57 -3.66 22.75
CA ASN A 171 10.35 -2.97 23.12
C ASN A 171 10.36 -2.66 24.63
N SER A 172 10.53 -1.38 24.95
CA SER A 172 10.57 -0.87 26.33
C SER A 172 9.18 -0.41 26.78
N GLY A 173 8.36 -1.33 27.28
CA GLY A 173 7.06 -0.98 27.87
C GLY A 173 6.06 -0.30 26.93
N ASN A 174 6.19 -0.48 25.62
CA ASN A 174 5.43 0.20 24.57
C ASN A 174 5.72 1.72 24.46
N ASP A 175 6.81 2.19 25.02
CA ASP A 175 7.35 3.53 24.78
C ASP A 175 8.16 3.47 23.47
N HIS A 176 7.71 4.24 22.47
CA HIS A 176 8.31 4.25 21.14
C HIS A 176 9.74 4.80 21.15
N SER A 177 9.95 5.94 21.83
CA SER A 177 11.26 6.60 21.85
C SER A 177 12.28 5.79 22.64
N ALA A 178 11.91 5.23 23.78
CA ALA A 178 12.77 4.34 24.56
C ALA A 178 13.08 3.03 23.81
N SER A 179 12.12 2.49 23.07
CA SER A 179 12.33 1.29 22.25
C SER A 179 13.30 1.52 21.11
N LEU A 180 13.25 2.70 20.47
CA LEU A 180 14.22 3.06 19.43
C LEU A 180 15.64 3.21 19.96
N GLN A 181 15.82 3.70 21.20
CA GLN A 181 17.13 3.83 21.83
C GLN A 181 17.79 2.48 22.12
N ASN A 182 16.98 1.42 22.28
CA ASN A 182 17.49 0.06 22.51
C ASN A 182 18.03 -0.60 21.23
N VAL A 183 17.77 -0.02 20.05
CA VAL A 183 18.25 -0.57 18.76
C VAL A 183 19.70 -0.16 18.55
N ASP A 184 20.59 -1.14 18.44
CA ASP A 184 22.03 -0.91 18.24
C ASP A 184 22.53 -1.48 16.90
N THR A 185 23.72 -1.02 16.49
CA THR A 185 24.34 -1.45 15.23
C THR A 185 25.06 -2.80 15.33
N THR A 186 25.20 -3.34 16.51
CA THR A 186 25.95 -4.58 16.79
C THR A 186 25.03 -5.79 16.74
N ASN A 187 23.93 -5.74 17.49
CA ASN A 187 23.04 -6.88 17.71
C ASN A 187 21.78 -6.84 16.86
N ASP A 188 21.36 -5.66 16.37
CA ASP A 188 20.08 -5.47 15.68
C ASP A 188 20.19 -5.45 14.15
N LYS A 189 21.13 -6.23 13.64
CA LYS A 189 21.26 -6.44 12.18
C LYS A 189 20.20 -7.40 11.67
N LEU A 190 19.80 -7.23 10.42
CA LEU A 190 18.92 -8.17 9.74
C LEU A 190 19.64 -9.51 9.54
N THR A 191 19.31 -10.47 10.36
CA THR A 191 19.86 -11.83 10.34
C THR A 191 18.77 -12.86 9.98
N PRO A 192 19.13 -14.10 9.57
CA PRO A 192 18.15 -15.16 9.38
C PRO A 192 17.29 -15.41 10.62
N ASP A 193 17.85 -15.27 11.81
CA ASP A 193 17.14 -15.43 13.09
C ASP A 193 16.10 -14.32 13.30
N ALA A 194 16.42 -13.07 12.95
CA ALA A 194 15.46 -11.96 12.96
C ALA A 194 14.28 -12.23 12.01
N ILE A 195 14.55 -12.77 10.81
CA ILE A 195 13.50 -13.16 9.85
C ILE A 195 12.65 -14.30 10.40
N ALA A 196 13.27 -15.30 11.03
CA ALA A 196 12.56 -16.41 11.68
C ALA A 196 11.67 -15.92 12.84
N LEU A 197 12.15 -14.94 13.62
CA LEU A 197 11.39 -14.28 14.67
C LEU A 197 10.18 -13.52 14.10
N MET A 198 10.35 -12.71 13.05
CA MET A 198 9.24 -12.01 12.37
C MET A 198 8.17 -12.99 11.89
N LYS A 199 8.59 -14.11 11.25
CA LYS A 199 7.67 -15.16 10.81
C LYS A 199 6.90 -15.80 11.99
N ARG A 200 7.56 -16.00 13.12
CA ARG A 200 6.92 -16.51 14.35
C ARG A 200 5.93 -15.49 14.90
N MET A 201 6.29 -14.20 14.96
CA MET A 201 5.41 -13.13 15.40
C MET A 201 4.15 -13.04 14.52
N ALA A 202 4.30 -13.10 13.21
CA ALA A 202 3.16 -13.10 12.28
C ALA A 202 2.19 -14.27 12.55
N LYS A 203 2.70 -15.45 12.91
CA LYS A 203 1.88 -16.62 13.23
C LYS A 203 1.18 -16.53 14.59
N THR A 204 1.77 -15.81 15.54
CA THR A 204 1.27 -15.72 16.92
C THR A 204 0.49 -14.45 17.21
N ALA A 205 0.53 -13.45 16.31
CA ALA A 205 -0.22 -12.20 16.43
C ALA A 205 -1.73 -12.44 16.55
N SER A 206 -2.43 -11.53 17.21
CA SER A 206 -3.89 -11.58 17.35
C SER A 206 -4.52 -10.32 16.72
N PRO A 207 -5.27 -10.46 15.61
CA PRO A 207 -5.51 -11.66 14.81
C PRO A 207 -4.26 -12.14 14.06
N LYS A 208 -4.18 -13.44 13.78
CA LYS A 208 -3.03 -14.03 13.07
C LYS A 208 -2.88 -13.44 11.68
N ILE A 209 -1.66 -13.04 11.34
CA ILE A 209 -1.32 -12.62 9.98
C ILE A 209 -1.24 -13.87 9.11
N ARG A 210 -2.08 -13.94 8.07
CA ARG A 210 -2.13 -15.09 7.17
C ARG A 210 -1.08 -14.95 6.07
N PRO A 211 -0.33 -16.03 5.74
CA PRO A 211 0.59 -16.00 4.63
C PRO A 211 -0.17 -15.90 3.30
N ILE A 212 0.42 -15.19 2.34
CA ILE A 212 -0.06 -15.19 0.97
C ILE A 212 0.43 -16.46 0.29
N ARG A 213 -0.49 -17.24 -0.28
CA ARG A 213 -0.18 -18.45 -1.04
C ARG A 213 -0.07 -18.12 -2.51
N LYS A 214 1.12 -18.26 -3.07
CA LYS A 214 1.35 -18.18 -4.51
C LYS A 214 1.40 -19.60 -5.08
N LYS A 215 0.51 -19.88 -6.05
CA LYS A 215 0.61 -21.12 -6.84
C LYS A 215 1.69 -20.92 -7.91
N THR A 216 2.69 -21.77 -7.89
CA THR A 216 3.71 -21.87 -8.93
C THR A 216 3.55 -23.20 -9.66
N SER A 217 4.13 -23.33 -10.85
CA SER A 217 4.09 -24.58 -11.62
C SER A 217 4.68 -25.80 -10.89
N ILE A 218 5.49 -25.57 -9.85
CA ILE A 218 6.20 -26.63 -9.11
C ILE A 218 5.57 -26.84 -7.72
N GLY A 219 4.51 -26.09 -7.36
CA GLY A 219 3.85 -26.19 -6.05
C GLY A 219 3.30 -24.86 -5.53
N SER A 220 2.88 -24.83 -4.29
CA SER A 220 2.47 -23.58 -3.62
C SER A 220 3.54 -23.12 -2.65
N SER A 221 3.95 -21.86 -2.76
CA SER A 221 4.81 -21.21 -1.78
C SER A 221 3.99 -20.29 -0.87
N GLU A 222 4.29 -20.27 0.41
CA GLU A 222 3.71 -19.35 1.38
C GLU A 222 4.72 -18.25 1.69
N GLY A 223 4.29 -17.00 1.57
CA GLY A 223 5.08 -15.81 1.91
C GLY A 223 4.32 -14.87 2.83
N TYR A 224 5.03 -14.24 3.76
CA TYR A 224 4.54 -13.09 4.52
C TYR A 224 5.09 -11.84 3.85
N ILE A 225 4.23 -10.88 3.58
CA ILE A 225 4.56 -9.57 2.96
C ILE A 225 4.17 -8.49 3.92
#